data_3f622cb5aed40daa3d72f56263af35bc
#
_entry.id   3f622cb5aed40daa3d72f56263af35bc
#
_cell.length_a   1.000
_cell.length_b   1.000
_cell.length_c   1.000
_cell.angle_alpha   90.00
_cell.angle_beta   90.00
_cell.angle_gamma   90.00
#
_symmetry.space_group_name_H-M   'P 1'
#
loop_
_entity.id
_entity.type
_entity.pdbx_description
1 polymer ?
#
loop_
_entity_poly.entity_id
_entity_poly.type
_entity_poly.pdbx_seq_one_letter_code
_entity_poly.pdbx_strand_id
1 'polypeptide(L)'
;HSVGHSERSDTVVEPYLSKQWFIKMKPLAEAALKLQNSEDKINFYPKRFNKIFKRWLEEVDDWCISRQLWWGHRIPIYYSKKTGEIVCSLEKLDENEYYQDEDVLDTWFSSALWPFSTLGWPNKTEDLERYFPTDVLVTAYDIIFFWVARMAFSSLKQMNSRPFKDCIIHGLIRDKQGRKMSKSLGNGIDPMDMIDEYGCDALRFFLTTNSAPGQDL
;
A
#
# COMPACT_ATOMS: atom_id res chain seq x y z
N HIS A 1 -12.20 26.40 17.24
CA HIS A 1 -10.88 25.82 17.35
C HIS A 1 -10.96 24.35 16.96
N SER A 2 -10.32 23.98 15.86
CA SER A 2 -10.32 22.61 15.39
C SER A 2 -9.18 21.84 16.03
N VAL A 3 -9.49 20.73 16.69
CA VAL A 3 -8.52 19.85 17.38
C VAL A 3 -8.59 18.47 16.72
N GLY A 4 -7.42 17.89 16.41
CA GLY A 4 -7.33 16.54 15.86
C GLY A 4 -7.70 15.49 16.92
N HIS A 5 -8.49 14.51 16.52
CA HIS A 5 -8.85 13.35 17.34
C HIS A 5 -8.35 12.06 16.69
N SER A 6 -8.00 11.08 17.51
CA SER A 6 -7.66 9.74 17.06
C SER A 6 -8.88 9.07 16.44
N GLU A 7 -8.76 8.60 15.20
CA GLU A 7 -9.83 7.89 14.50
C GLU A 7 -10.32 6.63 15.25
N ARG A 8 -9.47 6.02 16.08
CA ARG A 8 -9.78 4.77 16.78
C ARG A 8 -10.37 4.96 18.18
N SER A 9 -9.93 5.98 18.89
CA SER A 9 -10.29 6.18 20.31
C SER A 9 -11.06 7.47 20.56
N ASP A 10 -11.20 8.32 19.56
CA ASP A 10 -11.80 9.66 19.66
C ASP A 10 -11.14 10.56 20.74
N THR A 11 -9.94 10.20 21.17
CA THR A 11 -9.15 11.02 22.08
C THR A 11 -8.41 12.11 21.35
N VAL A 12 -8.20 13.25 21.98
CA VAL A 12 -7.40 14.37 21.45
C VAL A 12 -5.98 13.90 21.15
N VAL A 13 -5.50 14.20 19.93
CA VAL A 13 -4.12 13.91 19.53
C VAL A 13 -3.21 15.01 20.02
N GLU A 14 -2.19 14.63 20.78
CA GLU A 14 -1.15 15.53 21.26
C GLU A 14 0.17 15.27 20.53
N PRO A 15 0.94 16.32 20.15
CA PRO A 15 2.24 16.14 19.51
C PRO A 15 3.23 15.48 20.47
N TYR A 16 3.86 14.39 20.02
CA TYR A 16 4.89 13.69 20.78
C TYR A 16 6.06 13.31 19.86
N LEU A 17 7.27 13.68 20.25
CA LEU A 17 8.49 13.34 19.52
C LEU A 17 9.00 11.96 19.93
N SER A 18 9.14 11.06 18.98
CA SER A 18 9.68 9.72 19.18
C SER A 18 10.64 9.34 18.06
N LYS A 19 11.53 8.39 18.37
CA LYS A 19 12.39 7.80 17.33
C LYS A 19 11.54 6.92 16.42
N GLN A 20 11.71 7.09 15.12
CA GLN A 20 10.96 6.34 14.11
C GLN A 20 11.90 5.89 13.00
N TRP A 21 11.52 4.82 12.31
CA TRP A 21 12.20 4.36 11.13
C TRP A 21 11.61 5.01 9.87
N PHE A 22 12.50 5.54 9.04
CA PHE A 22 12.14 6.21 7.79
C PHE A 22 12.86 5.60 6.59
N ILE A 23 12.17 5.52 5.47
CA ILE A 23 12.77 5.27 4.16
C ILE A 23 12.99 6.63 3.48
N LYS A 24 14.22 6.87 2.99
CA LYS A 24 14.51 8.00 2.12
C LYS A 24 13.83 7.79 0.77
N MET A 25 12.77 8.53 0.52
CA MET A 25 11.91 8.32 -0.65
C MET A 25 12.47 8.90 -1.94
N LYS A 26 13.25 9.99 -1.87
CA LYS A 26 13.74 10.69 -3.06
C LYS A 26 14.40 9.77 -4.10
N PRO A 27 15.40 8.93 -3.78
CA PRO A 27 16.02 8.07 -4.80
C PRO A 27 15.07 7.02 -5.38
N LEU A 28 14.08 6.55 -4.60
CA LEU A 28 13.07 5.60 -5.05
C LEU A 28 12.06 6.27 -5.98
N ALA A 29 11.64 7.48 -5.63
CA ALA A 29 10.72 8.28 -6.44
C ALA A 29 11.36 8.69 -7.77
N GLU A 30 12.64 9.09 -7.78
CA GLU A 30 13.39 9.42 -9.00
C GLU A 30 13.46 8.21 -9.96
N ALA A 31 13.70 7.01 -9.43
CA ALA A 31 13.68 5.78 -10.23
C ALA A 31 12.29 5.51 -10.82
N ALA A 32 11.22 5.66 -10.03
CA ALA A 32 9.84 5.49 -10.48
C ALA A 32 9.44 6.55 -11.53
N LEU A 33 9.87 7.80 -11.35
CA LEU A 33 9.64 8.87 -12.34
C LEU A 33 10.40 8.60 -13.65
N LYS A 34 11.63 8.09 -13.58
CA LYS A 34 12.39 7.69 -14.77
C LYS A 34 11.66 6.58 -15.53
N LEU A 35 11.18 5.55 -14.84
CA LEU A 35 10.34 4.52 -15.44
C LEU A 35 9.10 5.12 -16.10
N GLN A 36 8.39 6.02 -15.39
CA GLN A 36 7.13 6.59 -15.87
C GLN A 36 7.29 7.55 -17.05
N ASN A 37 8.51 7.97 -17.34
CA ASN A 37 8.87 8.76 -18.53
C ASN A 37 9.47 7.92 -19.67
N SER A 38 9.59 6.61 -19.50
CA SER A 38 10.12 5.68 -20.50
C SER A 38 8.99 4.99 -21.28
N GLU A 39 9.38 4.18 -22.27
CA GLU A 39 8.45 3.32 -23.01
C GLU A 39 7.88 2.19 -22.14
N ASP A 40 8.64 1.73 -21.14
CA ASP A 40 8.27 0.70 -20.19
C ASP A 40 7.40 1.20 -19.02
N LYS A 41 6.83 2.39 -19.16
CA LYS A 41 5.96 2.98 -18.13
C LYS A 41 4.77 2.10 -17.76
N ILE A 42 4.22 2.36 -16.58
CA ILE A 42 2.90 1.86 -16.18
C ILE A 42 1.83 2.70 -16.88
N ASN A 43 0.92 2.05 -17.61
CA ASN A 43 -0.19 2.73 -18.25
C ASN A 43 -1.37 2.84 -17.29
N PHE A 44 -1.85 4.04 -17.04
CA PHE A 44 -3.01 4.28 -16.19
C PHE A 44 -4.29 4.43 -17.01
N TYR A 45 -5.34 3.78 -16.57
CA TYR A 45 -6.69 3.89 -17.10
C TYR A 45 -7.68 4.26 -16.00
N PRO A 46 -8.26 5.49 -16.05
CA PRO A 46 -8.09 6.58 -17.02
C PRO A 46 -6.70 7.24 -16.98
N LYS A 47 -6.27 7.77 -18.14
CA LYS A 47 -4.94 8.40 -18.32
C LYS A 47 -4.65 9.58 -17.37
N ARG A 48 -5.70 10.25 -16.84
CA ARG A 48 -5.52 11.36 -15.88
C ARG A 48 -4.73 10.97 -14.63
N PHE A 49 -4.83 9.71 -14.19
CA PHE A 49 -4.11 9.22 -13.00
C PHE A 49 -2.60 9.14 -13.19
N ASN A 50 -2.10 9.06 -14.42
CA ASN A 50 -0.67 9.17 -14.67
C ASN A 50 -0.10 10.51 -14.19
N LYS A 51 -0.79 11.61 -14.45
CA LYS A 51 -0.36 12.93 -13.98
C LYS A 51 -0.37 13.05 -12.47
N ILE A 52 -1.42 12.51 -11.84
CA ILE A 52 -1.57 12.47 -10.37
C ILE A 52 -0.44 11.64 -9.74
N PHE A 53 -0.18 10.47 -10.28
CA PHE A 53 0.87 9.57 -9.82
C PHE A 53 2.27 10.23 -9.91
N LYS A 54 2.61 10.85 -11.05
CA LYS A 54 3.89 11.53 -11.23
C LYS A 54 4.05 12.69 -10.26
N ARG A 55 3.04 13.55 -10.13
CA ARG A 55 3.08 14.68 -9.21
C ARG A 55 3.32 14.25 -7.77
N TRP A 56 2.68 13.17 -7.34
CA TRP A 56 2.89 12.65 -5.99
C TRP A 56 4.34 12.17 -5.79
N LEU A 57 4.94 11.50 -6.79
CA LEU A 57 6.35 11.08 -6.74
C LEU A 57 7.32 12.28 -6.70
N GLU A 58 6.97 13.39 -7.36
CA GLU A 58 7.77 14.63 -7.37
C GLU A 58 7.75 15.33 -6.01
N GLU A 59 6.65 15.22 -5.28
CA GLU A 59 6.38 15.92 -4.01
C GLU A 59 6.49 14.99 -2.77
N VAL A 60 6.90 13.72 -2.93
CA VAL A 60 6.86 12.75 -1.84
C VAL A 60 7.91 13.04 -0.75
N ASP A 61 7.46 13.03 0.48
CA ASP A 61 8.29 13.08 1.68
C ASP A 61 8.81 11.69 2.10
N ASP A 62 9.81 11.65 2.98
CA ASP A 62 10.34 10.41 3.53
C ASP A 62 9.24 9.63 4.27
N TRP A 63 9.20 8.33 4.03
CA TRP A 63 8.15 7.46 4.52
C TRP A 63 8.49 6.87 5.88
N CYS A 64 7.76 7.25 6.92
CA CYS A 64 7.80 6.59 8.21
C CYS A 64 7.22 5.18 8.10
N ILE A 65 8.03 4.16 8.36
CA ILE A 65 7.64 2.75 8.22
C ILE A 65 7.39 2.04 9.55
N SER A 66 7.71 2.65 10.67
CA SER A 66 7.47 2.10 12.00
C SER A 66 6.07 2.45 12.52
N ARG A 67 5.44 1.48 13.18
CA ARG A 67 4.12 1.62 13.82
C ARG A 67 4.17 1.03 15.22
N GLN A 68 3.61 1.76 16.18
CA GLN A 68 3.48 1.33 17.57
C GLN A 68 2.18 0.53 17.73
N LEU A 69 2.14 -0.66 17.12
CA LEU A 69 0.99 -1.56 17.13
C LEU A 69 1.36 -2.89 17.77
N TRP A 70 0.41 -3.51 18.42
CA TRP A 70 0.58 -4.85 18.99
C TRP A 70 0.73 -5.94 17.92
N TRP A 71 0.01 -5.81 16.81
CA TRP A 71 -0.03 -6.80 15.74
C TRP A 71 0.59 -6.27 14.45
N GLY A 72 1.49 -7.04 13.87
CA GLY A 72 2.13 -6.72 12.60
C GLY A 72 3.46 -7.45 12.42
N HIS A 73 4.16 -7.14 11.35
CA HIS A 73 5.51 -7.63 11.08
C HIS A 73 6.52 -6.82 11.89
N ARG A 74 7.07 -7.42 12.91
CA ARG A 74 8.05 -6.77 13.76
C ARG A 74 9.29 -6.36 12.99
N ILE A 75 9.79 -5.15 13.24
CA ILE A 75 10.98 -4.62 12.57
C ILE A 75 12.18 -5.52 12.90
N PRO A 76 12.93 -6.04 11.89
CA PRO A 76 14.04 -6.99 12.10
C PRO A 76 15.34 -6.29 12.52
N ILE A 77 15.23 -5.35 13.44
CA ILE A 77 16.33 -4.56 13.97
C ILE A 77 16.55 -4.92 15.42
N TYR A 78 17.79 -5.10 15.78
CA TYR A 78 18.26 -5.42 17.12
C TYR A 78 19.26 -4.39 17.60
N TYR A 79 19.21 -4.09 18.88
CA TYR A 79 20.11 -3.14 19.53
C TYR A 79 20.97 -3.90 20.55
N SER A 80 22.29 -3.75 20.45
CA SER A 80 23.21 -4.30 21.44
C SER A 80 23.02 -3.61 22.78
N LYS A 81 22.81 -4.39 23.83
CA LYS A 81 22.67 -3.89 25.21
C LYS A 81 23.98 -3.31 25.76
N LYS A 82 25.13 -3.74 25.22
CA LYS A 82 26.47 -3.30 25.68
C LYS A 82 26.94 -2.06 24.93
N THR A 83 26.78 -2.04 23.59
CA THR A 83 27.40 -1.03 22.74
C THR A 83 26.38 -0.06 22.10
N GLY A 84 25.09 -0.40 22.10
CA GLY A 84 24.06 0.33 21.37
C GLY A 84 24.15 0.15 19.85
N GLU A 85 24.97 -0.77 19.36
CA GLU A 85 25.09 -1.12 17.95
C GLU A 85 23.76 -1.61 17.40
N ILE A 86 23.44 -1.20 16.17
CA ILE A 86 22.21 -1.55 15.47
C ILE A 86 22.52 -2.65 14.46
N VAL A 87 21.83 -3.79 14.60
CA VAL A 87 21.99 -4.96 13.72
C VAL A 87 20.66 -5.31 13.07
N CYS A 88 20.66 -5.49 11.75
CA CYS A 88 19.53 -6.06 11.03
C CYS A 88 19.71 -7.57 10.90
N SER A 89 18.76 -8.36 11.41
CA SER A 89 18.81 -9.82 11.36
C SER A 89 17.43 -10.40 11.13
N LEU A 90 17.37 -11.42 10.26
CA LEU A 90 16.16 -12.23 10.07
C LEU A 90 16.02 -13.29 11.17
N GLU A 91 17.12 -13.65 11.79
CA GLU A 91 17.15 -14.62 12.89
C GLU A 91 17.10 -13.88 14.22
N LYS A 92 16.47 -14.53 15.19
CA LYS A 92 16.43 -14.03 16.57
C LYS A 92 17.83 -14.07 17.17
N LEU A 93 18.32 -12.91 17.63
CA LEU A 93 19.61 -12.79 18.33
C LEU A 93 19.45 -13.11 19.82
N ASP A 94 20.59 -13.37 20.49
CA ASP A 94 20.63 -13.68 21.92
C ASP A 94 20.03 -12.52 22.75
N GLU A 95 18.95 -12.81 23.44
CA GLU A 95 18.23 -11.86 24.29
C GLU A 95 19.05 -11.33 25.47
N ASN A 96 20.13 -11.99 25.86
CA ASN A 96 21.05 -11.48 26.90
C ASN A 96 21.91 -10.33 26.38
N GLU A 97 22.22 -10.32 25.09
CA GLU A 97 23.09 -9.34 24.44
C GLU A 97 22.34 -8.29 23.63
N TYR A 98 21.17 -8.64 23.10
CA TYR A 98 20.37 -7.78 22.20
C TYR A 98 18.93 -7.68 22.65
N TYR A 99 18.29 -6.58 22.28
CA TYR A 99 16.82 -6.47 22.28
C TYR A 99 16.34 -6.04 20.89
N GLN A 100 15.25 -6.64 20.44
CA GLN A 100 14.64 -6.32 19.15
C GLN A 100 13.80 -5.07 19.26
N ASP A 101 13.75 -4.28 18.19
CA ASP A 101 12.84 -3.14 18.05
C ASP A 101 11.39 -3.59 18.35
N GLU A 102 10.66 -2.79 19.13
CA GLU A 102 9.29 -3.12 19.56
C GLU A 102 8.25 -2.79 18.50
N ASP A 103 8.60 -1.89 17.57
CA ASP A 103 7.70 -1.45 16.52
C ASP A 103 7.50 -2.52 15.45
N VAL A 104 6.38 -2.40 14.75
CA VAL A 104 6.06 -3.20 13.58
C VAL A 104 6.13 -2.35 12.31
N LEU A 105 6.31 -3.00 11.16
CA LEU A 105 6.31 -2.35 9.87
C LEU A 105 4.91 -1.86 9.50
N ASP A 106 4.85 -0.72 8.83
CA ASP A 106 3.65 -0.23 8.15
C ASP A 106 3.07 -1.32 7.23
N THR A 107 1.75 -1.49 7.27
CA THR A 107 1.02 -2.44 6.42
C THR A 107 1.40 -2.34 4.94
N TRP A 108 1.62 -1.11 4.46
CA TRP A 108 1.97 -0.87 3.07
C TRP A 108 3.38 -1.31 2.70
N PHE A 109 4.24 -1.59 3.68
CA PHE A 109 5.59 -2.09 3.43
C PHE A 109 5.56 -3.50 2.82
N SER A 110 4.86 -4.44 3.45
CA SER A 110 4.70 -5.79 2.91
C SER A 110 3.76 -5.81 1.69
N SER A 111 2.71 -4.99 1.69
CA SER A 111 1.78 -4.86 0.55
C SER A 111 2.48 -4.40 -0.73
N ALA A 112 3.56 -3.62 -0.62
CA ALA A 112 4.37 -3.18 -1.75
C ALA A 112 5.13 -4.32 -2.45
N LEU A 113 5.34 -5.44 -1.77
CA LEU A 113 6.05 -6.60 -2.31
C LEU A 113 5.13 -7.56 -3.07
N TRP A 114 3.80 -7.34 -3.00
CA TRP A 114 2.79 -8.26 -3.50
C TRP A 114 3.01 -8.76 -4.93
N PRO A 115 3.38 -7.92 -5.92
CA PRO A 115 3.52 -8.35 -7.32
C PRO A 115 4.55 -9.46 -7.54
N PHE A 116 5.52 -9.61 -6.67
CA PHE A 116 6.60 -10.57 -6.81
C PHE A 116 6.75 -11.52 -5.61
N SER A 117 6.37 -11.10 -4.39
CA SER A 117 6.45 -11.97 -3.22
C SER A 117 5.46 -13.14 -3.27
N THR A 118 4.26 -12.93 -3.82
CA THR A 118 3.26 -13.98 -4.02
C THR A 118 3.66 -15.02 -5.07
N LEU A 119 4.63 -14.68 -5.91
CA LEU A 119 5.21 -15.57 -6.92
C LEU A 119 6.47 -16.28 -6.45
N GLY A 120 6.81 -16.16 -5.16
CA GLY A 120 7.88 -16.90 -4.49
C GLY A 120 9.18 -16.12 -4.25
N TRP A 121 9.27 -14.82 -4.62
CA TRP A 121 10.43 -14.01 -4.26
C TRP A 121 10.66 -14.04 -2.72
N PRO A 122 11.92 -14.13 -2.25
CA PRO A 122 13.20 -13.89 -2.94
C PRO A 122 13.77 -15.11 -3.69
N ASN A 123 13.08 -16.25 -3.67
CA ASN A 123 13.53 -17.42 -4.42
C ASN A 123 13.28 -17.24 -5.92
N LYS A 124 14.10 -17.91 -6.74
CA LYS A 124 13.84 -18.02 -8.19
C LYS A 124 12.86 -19.18 -8.40
N THR A 125 11.63 -18.83 -8.73
CA THR A 125 10.56 -19.82 -9.01
C THR A 125 10.10 -19.71 -10.45
N GLU A 126 9.53 -20.79 -10.98
CA GLU A 126 8.93 -20.80 -12.32
C GLU A 126 7.80 -19.78 -12.44
N ASP A 127 6.99 -19.59 -11.39
CA ASP A 127 5.91 -18.63 -11.36
C ASP A 127 6.44 -17.19 -11.42
N LEU A 128 7.53 -16.89 -10.68
CA LEU A 128 8.15 -15.56 -10.72
C LEU A 128 8.72 -15.25 -12.10
N GLU A 129 9.37 -16.23 -12.74
CA GLU A 129 9.94 -16.07 -14.09
C GLU A 129 8.84 -15.90 -15.15
N ARG A 130 7.72 -16.61 -14.98
CA ARG A 130 6.62 -16.63 -15.97
C ARG A 130 5.67 -15.45 -15.84
N TYR A 131 5.32 -15.04 -14.61
CA TYR A 131 4.21 -14.11 -14.35
C TYR A 131 4.64 -12.72 -13.89
N PHE A 132 5.93 -12.51 -13.61
CA PHE A 132 6.45 -11.19 -13.28
C PHE A 132 7.27 -10.60 -14.44
N PRO A 133 7.07 -9.29 -14.81
CA PRO A 133 6.01 -8.38 -14.35
C PRO A 133 4.62 -8.83 -14.77
N THR A 134 3.60 -8.52 -13.95
CA THR A 134 2.21 -8.89 -14.27
C THR A 134 1.62 -7.98 -15.35
N ASP A 135 0.51 -8.38 -15.96
CA ASP A 135 -0.10 -7.59 -17.03
C ASP A 135 -0.95 -6.45 -16.49
N VAL A 136 -1.89 -6.73 -15.58
CA VAL A 136 -2.90 -5.78 -15.16
C VAL A 136 -3.06 -5.76 -13.65
N LEU A 137 -3.04 -4.55 -13.07
CA LEU A 137 -3.52 -4.26 -11.73
C LEU A 137 -4.85 -3.54 -11.81
N VAL A 138 -5.83 -3.95 -11.01
CA VAL A 138 -7.10 -3.24 -10.82
C VAL A 138 -7.20 -2.77 -9.38
N THR A 139 -7.41 -1.47 -9.17
CA THR A 139 -7.49 -0.89 -7.82
C THR A 139 -8.29 0.40 -7.81
N ALA A 140 -8.69 0.85 -6.62
CA ALA A 140 -9.36 2.14 -6.45
C ALA A 140 -8.35 3.30 -6.42
N TYR A 141 -8.82 4.50 -6.74
CA TYR A 141 -7.96 5.69 -6.80
C TYR A 141 -7.40 6.13 -5.45
N ASP A 142 -8.05 5.81 -4.36
CA ASP A 142 -7.67 6.24 -3.00
C ASP A 142 -6.39 5.58 -2.48
N ILE A 143 -5.97 4.45 -3.06
CA ILE A 143 -4.75 3.75 -2.69
C ILE A 143 -3.65 3.79 -3.76
N ILE A 144 -3.75 4.69 -4.73
CA ILE A 144 -2.69 4.87 -5.73
C ILE A 144 -1.35 5.16 -5.04
N PHE A 145 -1.33 6.04 -4.05
CA PHE A 145 -0.12 6.43 -3.34
C PHE A 145 0.31 5.41 -2.30
N PHE A 146 -0.66 4.79 -1.64
CA PHE A 146 -0.38 3.80 -0.61
C PHE A 146 0.08 2.46 -1.17
N TRP A 147 -0.43 2.06 -2.34
CA TRP A 147 -0.18 0.75 -2.90
C TRP A 147 0.52 0.78 -4.25
N VAL A 148 -0.07 1.45 -5.25
CA VAL A 148 0.48 1.45 -6.63
C VAL A 148 1.89 2.04 -6.68
N ALA A 149 2.10 3.20 -6.07
CA ALA A 149 3.40 3.85 -6.03
C ALA A 149 4.44 3.02 -5.27
N ARG A 150 4.02 2.44 -4.13
CA ARG A 150 4.90 1.58 -3.33
C ARG A 150 5.29 0.30 -4.05
N MET A 151 4.37 -0.34 -4.76
CA MET A 151 4.70 -1.48 -5.62
C MET A 151 5.67 -1.07 -6.74
N ALA A 152 5.47 0.09 -7.36
CA ALA A 152 6.32 0.56 -8.46
C ALA A 152 7.78 0.73 -8.02
N PHE A 153 8.04 1.48 -6.95
CA PHE A 153 9.43 1.69 -6.52
C PHE A 153 10.03 0.47 -5.82
N SER A 154 9.24 -0.35 -5.11
CA SER A 154 9.73 -1.61 -4.52
C SER A 154 10.13 -2.61 -5.59
N SER A 155 9.32 -2.74 -6.63
CA SER A 155 9.60 -3.59 -7.78
C SER A 155 10.87 -3.15 -8.53
N LEU A 156 11.02 -1.86 -8.78
CA LEU A 156 12.25 -1.33 -9.38
C LEU A 156 13.48 -1.61 -8.51
N LYS A 157 13.35 -1.48 -7.19
CA LYS A 157 14.46 -1.70 -6.26
C LYS A 157 14.86 -3.17 -6.15
N GLN A 158 13.88 -4.08 -6.10
CA GLN A 158 14.11 -5.50 -5.84
C GLN A 158 14.25 -6.34 -7.12
N MET A 159 13.50 -5.97 -8.16
CA MET A 159 13.37 -6.76 -9.39
C MET A 159 13.91 -6.04 -10.62
N ASN A 160 14.32 -4.77 -10.50
CA ASN A 160 14.78 -3.92 -11.60
C ASN A 160 13.79 -3.83 -12.79
N SER A 161 12.50 -3.94 -12.50
CA SER A 161 11.43 -3.92 -13.50
C SER A 161 10.16 -3.26 -12.94
N ARG A 162 9.26 -2.82 -13.82
CA ARG A 162 7.91 -2.40 -13.41
C ARG A 162 7.14 -3.57 -12.80
N PRO A 163 6.21 -3.34 -11.85
CA PRO A 163 5.45 -4.43 -11.24
C PRO A 163 4.36 -5.01 -12.16
N PHE A 164 3.76 -4.16 -12.99
CA PHE A 164 2.69 -4.49 -13.94
C PHE A 164 2.71 -3.50 -15.11
N LYS A 165 2.10 -3.90 -16.22
CA LYS A 165 2.02 -3.11 -17.44
C LYS A 165 0.92 -2.06 -17.37
N ASP A 166 -0.28 -2.47 -17.01
CA ASP A 166 -1.49 -1.66 -17.01
C ASP A 166 -2.06 -1.53 -15.60
N CYS A 167 -2.54 -0.33 -15.24
CA CYS A 167 -3.20 -0.05 -13.97
C CYS A 167 -4.59 0.53 -14.25
N ILE A 168 -5.63 -0.26 -13.97
CA ILE A 168 -7.02 0.15 -14.14
C ILE A 168 -7.52 0.68 -12.80
N ILE A 169 -7.95 1.94 -12.82
CA ILE A 169 -8.43 2.64 -11.62
C ILE A 169 -9.95 2.72 -11.67
N HIS A 170 -10.58 2.12 -10.65
CA HIS A 170 -12.02 2.23 -10.43
C HIS A 170 -12.35 3.26 -9.34
N GLY A 171 -13.63 3.64 -9.23
CA GLY A 171 -14.15 4.49 -8.18
C GLY A 171 -14.46 3.73 -6.90
N LEU A 172 -14.98 4.45 -5.91
CA LEU A 172 -15.41 3.91 -4.63
C LEU A 172 -16.93 3.79 -4.59
N ILE A 173 -17.44 2.83 -3.82
CA ILE A 173 -18.85 2.75 -3.49
C ILE A 173 -19.12 3.64 -2.28
N ARG A 174 -20.13 4.50 -2.39
CA ARG A 174 -20.52 5.46 -1.37
C ARG A 174 -21.93 5.18 -0.84
N ASP A 175 -22.15 5.56 0.39
CA ASP A 175 -23.48 5.51 0.99
C ASP A 175 -24.40 6.66 0.50
N LYS A 176 -25.66 6.66 0.92
CA LYS A 176 -26.64 7.69 0.54
C LYS A 176 -26.24 9.13 0.94
N GLN A 177 -25.32 9.29 1.87
CA GLN A 177 -24.76 10.57 2.29
C GLN A 177 -23.47 10.93 1.54
N GLY A 178 -23.06 10.12 0.56
CA GLY A 178 -21.84 10.32 -0.20
C GLY A 178 -20.55 9.95 0.53
N ARG A 179 -20.63 9.29 1.70
CA ARG A 179 -19.46 8.85 2.46
C ARG A 179 -18.95 7.52 1.92
N LYS A 180 -17.63 7.36 1.89
CA LYS A 180 -17.01 6.08 1.54
C LYS A 180 -17.53 4.97 2.47
N MET A 181 -17.99 3.86 1.90
CA MET A 181 -18.34 2.68 2.69
C MET A 181 -17.10 2.10 3.36
N SER A 182 -17.16 1.88 4.66
CA SER A 182 -16.07 1.30 5.44
C SER A 182 -16.60 0.44 6.60
N LYS A 183 -15.79 -0.53 7.02
CA LYS A 183 -16.11 -1.39 8.18
C LYS A 183 -16.22 -0.58 9.47
N SER A 184 -15.38 0.45 9.64
CA SER A 184 -15.35 1.31 10.82
C SER A 184 -16.62 2.17 10.97
N LEU A 185 -17.20 2.60 9.85
CA LEU A 185 -18.45 3.38 9.86
C LEU A 185 -19.71 2.49 9.90
N GLY A 186 -19.57 1.18 9.66
CA GLY A 186 -20.72 0.26 9.62
C GLY A 186 -21.74 0.61 8.54
N ASN A 187 -21.35 1.37 7.52
CA ASN A 187 -22.23 1.84 6.44
C ASN A 187 -22.10 1.01 5.14
N GLY A 188 -21.44 -0.14 5.22
CA GLY A 188 -21.34 -1.09 4.10
C GLY A 188 -22.65 -1.81 3.87
N ILE A 189 -22.96 -2.09 2.61
CA ILE A 189 -24.06 -2.96 2.20
C ILE A 189 -23.46 -4.35 1.96
N ASP A 190 -24.02 -5.38 2.60
CA ASP A 190 -23.61 -6.75 2.32
C ASP A 190 -24.10 -7.15 0.92
N PRO A 191 -23.20 -7.53 0.00
CA PRO A 191 -23.61 -7.98 -1.32
C PRO A 191 -24.49 -9.24 -1.28
N MET A 192 -24.41 -10.07 -0.22
CA MET A 192 -25.29 -11.24 -0.08
C MET A 192 -26.74 -10.82 0.15
N ASP A 193 -26.98 -9.79 0.96
CA ASP A 193 -28.34 -9.25 1.16
C ASP A 193 -28.94 -8.77 -0.17
N MET A 194 -28.12 -8.11 -1.01
CA MET A 194 -28.55 -7.68 -2.35
C MET A 194 -28.82 -8.86 -3.29
N ILE A 195 -28.02 -9.91 -3.20
CA ILE A 195 -28.21 -11.13 -3.99
C ILE A 195 -29.49 -11.85 -3.59
N ASP A 196 -29.76 -11.94 -2.30
CA ASP A 196 -30.95 -12.60 -1.78
C ASP A 196 -32.23 -11.84 -2.15
N GLU A 197 -32.18 -10.50 -2.16
CA GLU A 197 -33.32 -9.65 -2.49
C GLU A 197 -33.57 -9.51 -4.00
N TYR A 198 -32.51 -9.30 -4.80
CA TYR A 198 -32.62 -8.91 -6.22
C TYR A 198 -32.04 -9.96 -7.19
N GLY A 199 -31.30 -10.92 -6.69
CA GLY A 199 -30.59 -11.90 -7.50
C GLY A 199 -29.16 -11.46 -7.91
N CYS A 200 -28.29 -12.45 -8.06
CA CYS A 200 -26.87 -12.24 -8.40
C CYS A 200 -26.68 -11.50 -9.72
N ASP A 201 -27.46 -11.84 -10.73
CA ASP A 201 -27.33 -11.23 -12.06
C ASP A 201 -27.73 -9.75 -12.04
N ALA A 202 -28.73 -9.37 -11.25
CA ALA A 202 -29.14 -7.96 -11.10
C ALA A 202 -28.02 -7.14 -10.45
N LEU A 203 -27.39 -7.65 -9.37
CA LEU A 203 -26.27 -6.98 -8.72
C LEU A 203 -25.05 -6.83 -9.67
N ARG A 204 -24.70 -7.89 -10.38
CA ARG A 204 -23.59 -7.86 -11.34
C ARG A 204 -23.83 -6.90 -12.49
N PHE A 205 -25.03 -6.90 -13.04
CA PHE A 205 -25.43 -5.98 -14.10
C PHE A 205 -25.38 -4.54 -13.62
N PHE A 206 -25.93 -4.25 -12.44
CA PHE A 206 -25.88 -2.91 -11.81
C PHE A 206 -24.43 -2.41 -11.67
N LEU A 207 -23.55 -3.21 -11.08
CA LEU A 207 -22.14 -2.85 -10.89
C LEU A 207 -21.44 -2.61 -12.24
N THR A 208 -21.70 -3.44 -13.23
CA THR A 208 -21.06 -3.31 -14.56
C THR A 208 -21.52 -2.06 -15.31
N THR A 209 -22.80 -1.73 -15.25
CA THR A 209 -23.39 -0.60 -16.01
C THR A 209 -23.16 0.75 -15.37
N ASN A 210 -22.99 0.79 -14.04
CA ASN A 210 -22.84 2.04 -13.29
C ASN A 210 -21.38 2.34 -12.91
N SER A 211 -20.43 1.42 -13.14
CA SER A 211 -19.01 1.64 -12.83
C SER A 211 -18.30 2.34 -13.98
N ALA A 212 -18.27 3.65 -13.98
CA ALA A 212 -17.41 4.40 -14.88
C ALA A 212 -15.96 4.42 -14.32
N PRO A 213 -14.91 4.17 -15.14
CA PRO A 213 -13.54 4.14 -14.67
C PRO A 213 -13.12 5.40 -13.93
N GLY A 214 -12.69 5.23 -12.67
CA GLY A 214 -12.24 6.31 -11.79
C GLY A 214 -13.34 7.26 -11.31
N GLN A 215 -14.60 6.86 -11.36
CA GLN A 215 -15.74 7.59 -10.79
C GLN A 215 -16.40 6.76 -9.69
N ASP A 216 -16.84 7.44 -8.65
CA ASP A 216 -17.55 6.82 -7.53
C ASP A 216 -18.97 6.40 -7.93
N LEU A 217 -19.47 5.40 -7.25
CA LEU A 217 -20.81 4.83 -7.40
C LEU A 217 -21.63 5.12 -6.15
#